data_83e22960a9f2f32f8155259db541f559
#
_entry.id   83e22960a9f2f32f8155259db541f559
#
_cell.length_a   1.000
_cell.length_b   1.000
_cell.length_c   1.000
_cell.angle_alpha   90.00
_cell.angle_beta   90.00
_cell.angle_gamma   90.00
#
_symmetry.space_group_name_H-M   'P 1'
#
loop_
_entity.id
_entity.type
_entity.pdbx_description
1 polymer ?
#
loop_
_entity_poly.entity_id
_entity_poly.type
_entity_poly.pdbx_seq_one_letter_code
_entity_poly.pdbx_strand_id
1 'polypeptide(L)'
;MNGYTLKTIARIRSDFPTKFGIPRQAGIVSELESLIVFETEYRNDEALRGIEDFSHLCLIWQFSENVREDWSPTVRPPRLGGNTRLGVFATRSPFRPNALGLSCVKLLGIEKREGLGTVLRVAGADLMDGTPIYDIKPYIPYADCHPEASGGFAPDSGARLTVEYAAGVQERVPEGKRDALTGVLANDPRPRYQHDSSRVYALEFAGLEVKFTVDGDVLTVISAEKEEASYVGDDKQPR
;
A
#
# COMPACT_ATOMS: atom_id res chain seq x y z
N MET A 1 -11.13 11.75 30.50
CA MET A 1 -11.66 12.12 29.17
C MET A 1 -12.10 10.84 28.48
N ASN A 2 -13.33 10.75 28.04
CA ASN A 2 -13.77 9.58 27.27
C ASN A 2 -13.12 9.66 25.90
N GLY A 3 -12.25 8.69 25.57
CA GLY A 3 -11.68 8.57 24.23
C GLY A 3 -12.80 8.29 23.21
N TYR A 4 -12.67 8.84 21.99
CA TYR A 4 -13.55 8.49 20.86
C TYR A 4 -13.01 7.23 20.20
N THR A 5 -13.83 6.18 20.07
CA THR A 5 -13.45 4.95 19.39
C THR A 5 -13.83 5.04 17.91
N LEU A 6 -12.83 4.90 17.03
CA LEU A 6 -13.06 4.81 15.59
C LEU A 6 -13.66 3.44 15.23
N LYS A 7 -14.65 3.43 14.35
CA LYS A 7 -15.23 2.21 13.80
C LYS A 7 -14.62 1.90 12.44
N THR A 8 -14.26 0.64 12.22
CA THR A 8 -13.89 0.17 10.87
C THR A 8 -15.15 0.15 10.00
N ILE A 9 -15.19 0.96 8.95
CA ILE A 9 -16.33 1.03 8.03
C ILE A 9 -16.13 0.13 6.81
N ALA A 10 -14.86 -0.10 6.43
CA ALA A 10 -14.49 -0.91 5.27
C ALA A 10 -13.08 -1.49 5.45
N ARG A 11 -12.74 -2.44 4.59
CA ARG A 11 -11.36 -2.93 4.42
C ARG A 11 -10.96 -2.88 2.97
N ILE A 12 -9.67 -2.64 2.73
CA ILE A 12 -9.13 -2.75 1.39
C ILE A 12 -8.83 -4.21 1.04
N ARG A 13 -9.02 -4.56 -0.22
CA ARG A 13 -8.49 -5.77 -0.87
C ARG A 13 -7.45 -5.32 -1.87
N SER A 14 -6.20 -5.66 -1.64
CA SER A 14 -5.05 -5.27 -2.44
C SER A 14 -4.18 -6.48 -2.81
N ASP A 15 -3.22 -6.26 -3.70
CA ASP A 15 -2.28 -7.29 -4.14
C ASP A 15 -1.13 -7.53 -3.15
N PHE A 16 -1.09 -6.84 -2.00
CA PHE A 16 -0.01 -6.92 -1.03
C PHE A 16 -0.45 -7.64 0.25
N PRO A 17 -0.15 -8.94 0.41
CA PRO A 17 -0.43 -9.65 1.66
C PRO A 17 0.52 -9.23 2.80
N THR A 18 1.69 -8.67 2.45
CA THR A 18 2.69 -8.20 3.41
C THR A 18 3.11 -6.75 3.14
N LYS A 19 3.84 -6.14 4.08
CA LYS A 19 4.29 -4.73 3.96
C LYS A 19 5.39 -4.50 2.93
N PHE A 20 6.14 -5.54 2.58
CA PHE A 20 7.27 -5.40 1.67
C PHE A 20 6.76 -5.15 0.23
N GLY A 21 7.28 -4.10 -0.40
CA GLY A 21 6.92 -3.71 -1.76
C GLY A 21 5.75 -2.74 -1.88
N ILE A 22 4.98 -2.49 -0.83
CA ILE A 22 3.93 -1.47 -0.87
C ILE A 22 4.55 -0.12 -1.24
N PRO A 23 4.00 0.62 -2.24
CA PRO A 23 4.45 1.96 -2.58
C PRO A 23 4.44 2.87 -1.35
N ARG A 24 5.43 3.75 -1.25
CA ARG A 24 5.60 4.61 -0.04
C ARG A 24 4.52 5.67 0.13
N GLN A 25 3.80 5.99 -0.92
CA GLN A 25 2.67 6.92 -0.94
C GLN A 25 1.65 6.49 -1.98
N ALA A 26 0.40 6.83 -1.77
CA ALA A 26 -0.66 6.63 -2.74
C ALA A 26 -0.38 7.39 -4.05
N GLY A 27 -0.87 6.86 -5.16
CA GLY A 27 -0.79 7.47 -6.48
C GLY A 27 0.56 7.32 -7.20
N ILE A 28 1.61 6.78 -6.54
CA ILE A 28 2.93 6.59 -7.18
C ILE A 28 2.86 5.50 -8.27
N VAL A 29 2.05 4.48 -8.08
CA VAL A 29 1.80 3.39 -9.03
C VAL A 29 0.31 3.41 -9.36
N SER A 30 -0.05 4.08 -10.44
CA SER A 30 -1.45 4.29 -10.87
C SER A 30 -2.13 3.01 -11.35
N GLU A 31 -1.37 2.00 -11.73
CA GLU A 31 -1.80 0.71 -12.24
C GLU A 31 -2.22 -0.28 -11.13
N LEU A 32 -1.95 0.06 -9.87
CA LEU A 32 -2.38 -0.74 -8.73
C LEU A 32 -3.88 -0.59 -8.48
N GLU A 33 -4.66 -1.59 -8.87
CA GLU A 33 -6.10 -1.62 -8.59
C GLU A 33 -6.38 -2.37 -7.28
N SER A 34 -7.30 -1.82 -6.50
CA SER A 34 -7.77 -2.38 -5.23
C SER A 34 -9.27 -2.23 -5.08
N LEU A 35 -9.86 -3.00 -4.17
CA LEU A 35 -11.27 -2.89 -3.82
C LEU A 35 -11.42 -2.40 -2.39
N ILE A 36 -12.31 -1.45 -2.17
CA ILE A 36 -12.79 -1.09 -0.84
C ILE A 36 -14.08 -1.86 -0.58
N VAL A 37 -14.03 -2.76 0.38
CA VAL A 37 -15.13 -3.65 0.75
C VAL A 37 -15.69 -3.18 2.08
N PHE A 38 -16.94 -2.75 2.11
CA PHE A 38 -17.59 -2.26 3.33
C PHE A 38 -17.88 -3.40 4.31
N GLU A 39 -17.76 -3.11 5.59
CA GLU A 39 -18.25 -4.01 6.64
C GLU A 39 -19.78 -4.13 6.54
N THR A 40 -20.34 -5.26 6.95
CA THR A 40 -21.77 -5.59 6.73
C THR A 40 -22.72 -4.49 7.25
N GLU A 41 -22.39 -3.88 8.38
CA GLU A 41 -23.18 -2.79 8.99
C GLU A 41 -23.26 -1.55 8.08
N TYR A 42 -22.24 -1.32 7.24
CA TYR A 42 -22.10 -0.13 6.40
C TYR A 42 -22.38 -0.38 4.91
N ARG A 43 -22.86 -1.57 4.53
CA ARG A 43 -23.23 -1.92 3.15
C ARG A 43 -24.59 -1.30 2.79
N ASN A 44 -24.60 0.02 2.58
CA ASN A 44 -25.79 0.76 2.22
C ASN A 44 -25.52 1.62 0.99
N ASP A 45 -26.20 1.32 -0.13
CA ASP A 45 -26.04 2.03 -1.40
C ASP A 45 -26.36 3.53 -1.29
N GLU A 46 -27.26 3.91 -0.39
CA GLU A 46 -27.61 5.33 -0.16
C GLU A 46 -26.41 6.13 0.39
N ALA A 47 -25.52 5.50 1.13
CA ALA A 47 -24.31 6.16 1.65
C ALA A 47 -23.28 6.45 0.54
N LEU A 48 -23.44 5.85 -0.63
CA LEU A 48 -22.55 6.01 -1.79
C LEU A 48 -23.15 6.92 -2.86
N ARG A 49 -24.37 7.40 -2.68
CA ARG A 49 -25.08 8.24 -3.66
C ARG A 49 -24.26 9.50 -3.97
N GLY A 50 -23.90 9.71 -5.23
CA GLY A 50 -23.12 10.87 -5.70
C GLY A 50 -21.61 10.74 -5.56
N ILE A 51 -21.08 9.61 -5.03
CA ILE A 51 -19.64 9.40 -4.95
C ILE A 51 -19.01 9.23 -6.34
N GLU A 52 -19.77 8.76 -7.31
CA GLU A 52 -19.39 8.59 -8.71
C GLU A 52 -19.01 9.89 -9.43
N ASP A 53 -19.46 11.03 -8.93
CA ASP A 53 -19.13 12.35 -9.48
C ASP A 53 -17.69 12.79 -9.12
N PHE A 54 -17.04 12.08 -8.19
CA PHE A 54 -15.69 12.39 -7.75
C PHE A 54 -14.65 11.47 -8.39
N SER A 55 -13.56 12.05 -8.89
CA SER A 55 -12.46 11.30 -9.49
C SER A 55 -11.52 10.68 -8.45
N HIS A 56 -11.42 11.25 -7.26
CA HIS A 56 -10.51 10.81 -6.21
C HIS A 56 -11.17 10.82 -4.84
N LEU A 57 -10.70 9.92 -3.98
CA LEU A 57 -11.16 9.75 -2.59
C LEU A 57 -9.98 9.81 -1.64
N CYS A 58 -10.19 10.47 -0.49
CA CYS A 58 -9.26 10.46 0.64
C CYS A 58 -9.69 9.36 1.62
N LEU A 59 -8.81 8.40 1.86
CA LEU A 59 -9.03 7.30 2.80
C LEU A 59 -8.33 7.61 4.12
N ILE A 60 -9.04 7.49 5.24
CA ILE A 60 -8.48 7.52 6.60
C ILE A 60 -8.47 6.09 7.10
N TRP A 61 -7.27 5.56 7.42
CA TRP A 61 -7.06 4.15 7.70
C TRP A 61 -6.02 3.94 8.82
N GLN A 62 -5.81 2.71 9.28
CA GLN A 62 -4.89 2.37 10.34
C GLN A 62 -3.70 1.55 9.85
N PHE A 63 -2.51 1.88 10.32
CA PHE A 63 -1.33 1.02 10.21
C PHE A 63 -1.46 -0.19 11.16
N SER A 64 -2.32 -1.16 10.80
CA SER A 64 -2.70 -2.29 11.66
C SER A 64 -1.51 -3.12 12.15
N GLU A 65 -0.47 -3.28 11.32
CA GLU A 65 0.72 -4.05 11.63
C GLU A 65 1.78 -3.30 12.46
N ASN A 66 1.58 -2.02 12.74
CA ASN A 66 2.57 -1.18 13.42
C ASN A 66 2.00 -0.53 14.69
N VAL A 67 0.87 -1.02 15.19
CA VAL A 67 0.28 -0.52 16.45
C VAL A 67 1.23 -0.86 17.59
N ARG A 68 1.59 0.16 18.39
CA ARG A 68 2.42 0.03 19.60
C ARG A 68 1.71 0.72 20.73
N GLU A 69 1.93 0.23 21.95
CA GLU A 69 1.45 0.89 23.16
C GLU A 69 2.18 2.21 23.39
N ASP A 70 3.49 2.22 23.13
CA ASP A 70 4.35 3.40 23.28
C ASP A 70 4.65 4.05 21.95
N TRP A 71 4.64 5.38 21.93
CA TRP A 71 5.05 6.18 20.79
C TRP A 71 6.42 6.82 21.01
N SER A 72 7.09 7.22 19.93
CA SER A 72 8.36 7.94 20.02
C SER A 72 8.21 9.35 19.44
N PRO A 73 8.69 10.39 20.14
CA PRO A 73 8.64 11.76 19.63
C PRO A 73 9.50 11.96 18.38
N THR A 74 10.46 11.06 18.12
CA THR A 74 11.34 11.13 16.97
C THR A 74 11.42 9.80 16.25
N VAL A 75 11.59 9.85 14.94
CA VAL A 75 11.80 8.70 14.05
C VAL A 75 13.01 8.92 13.15
N ARG A 76 13.50 7.86 12.50
CA ARG A 76 14.59 7.92 11.54
C ARG A 76 14.05 7.59 10.16
N PRO A 77 13.70 8.58 9.32
CA PRO A 77 13.18 8.32 7.99
C PRO A 77 14.21 7.59 7.12
N PRO A 78 13.85 6.48 6.48
CA PRO A 78 14.77 5.74 5.59
C PRO A 78 15.31 6.61 4.45
N ARG A 79 14.54 7.60 4.01
CA ARG A 79 14.93 8.55 2.97
C ARG A 79 16.16 9.40 3.33
N LEU A 80 16.42 9.61 4.62
CA LEU A 80 17.58 10.32 5.14
C LEU A 80 18.71 9.37 5.57
N GLY A 81 18.77 8.16 5.01
CA GLY A 81 19.81 7.18 5.30
C GLY A 81 19.68 6.51 6.69
N GLY A 82 18.57 6.73 7.39
CA GLY A 82 18.31 6.10 8.69
C GLY A 82 19.11 6.64 9.89
N ASN A 83 20.01 7.61 9.68
CA ASN A 83 20.85 8.19 10.74
C ASN A 83 20.29 9.51 11.28
N THR A 84 19.58 10.27 10.47
CA THR A 84 18.98 11.56 10.88
C THR A 84 17.67 11.33 11.61
N ARG A 85 17.50 11.93 12.78
CA ARG A 85 16.26 11.93 13.54
C ARG A 85 15.41 13.13 13.19
N LEU A 86 14.11 12.90 12.96
CA LEU A 86 13.12 13.96 12.79
C LEU A 86 11.99 13.78 13.79
N GLY A 87 11.29 14.85 14.13
CA GLY A 87 10.05 14.79 14.90
C GLY A 87 9.02 13.92 14.14
N VAL A 88 8.28 13.07 14.86
CA VAL A 88 7.32 12.14 14.26
C VAL A 88 6.25 12.89 13.45
N PHE A 89 5.84 14.07 13.90
CA PHE A 89 4.83 14.90 13.23
C PHE A 89 5.37 15.61 11.96
N ALA A 90 6.69 15.67 11.78
CA ALA A 90 7.29 16.08 10.51
C ALA A 90 7.42 14.93 9.51
N THR A 91 6.83 13.78 9.77
CA THR A 91 6.90 12.59 8.92
C THR A 91 5.53 11.93 8.78
N ARG A 92 5.42 10.98 7.85
CA ARG A 92 4.27 10.06 7.69
C ARG A 92 4.55 8.68 8.30
N SER A 93 5.44 8.59 9.29
CA SER A 93 5.76 7.35 9.98
C SER A 93 4.54 6.77 10.71
N PRO A 94 4.35 5.44 10.72
CA PRO A 94 3.31 4.77 11.49
C PRO A 94 3.52 4.85 13.02
N PHE A 95 4.76 5.12 13.48
CA PHE A 95 5.14 5.13 14.90
C PHE A 95 4.75 6.45 15.58
N ARG A 96 3.46 6.77 15.52
CA ARG A 96 2.85 8.00 16.04
C ARG A 96 1.77 7.68 17.07
N PRO A 97 1.34 8.62 17.93
CA PRO A 97 0.34 8.35 18.97
C PRO A 97 -0.94 7.70 18.44
N ASN A 98 -1.43 8.19 17.30
CA ASN A 98 -2.51 7.58 16.54
C ASN A 98 -1.91 7.05 15.23
N ALA A 99 -1.80 5.74 15.08
CA ALA A 99 -1.22 5.11 13.90
C ALA A 99 -2.20 5.17 12.69
N LEU A 100 -2.61 6.40 12.34
CA LEU A 100 -3.52 6.68 11.22
C LEU A 100 -2.74 7.04 9.97
N GLY A 101 -3.19 6.49 8.84
CA GLY A 101 -2.77 6.82 7.50
C GLY A 101 -3.81 7.67 6.78
N LEU A 102 -3.35 8.44 5.81
CA LEU A 102 -4.18 9.22 4.87
C LEU A 102 -3.66 8.95 3.46
N SER A 103 -4.51 8.44 2.59
CA SER A 103 -4.18 8.13 1.21
C SER A 103 -5.23 8.72 0.27
N CYS A 104 -4.78 9.41 -0.77
CA CYS A 104 -5.65 9.86 -1.84
C CYS A 104 -5.54 8.84 -2.98
N VAL A 105 -6.66 8.22 -3.35
CA VAL A 105 -6.77 7.18 -4.37
C VAL A 105 -7.71 7.61 -5.49
N LYS A 106 -7.46 7.14 -6.71
CA LYS A 106 -8.37 7.40 -7.83
C LYS A 106 -9.57 6.46 -7.73
N LEU A 107 -10.79 6.99 -7.84
CA LEU A 107 -12.00 6.19 -8.01
C LEU A 107 -12.10 5.69 -9.45
N LEU A 108 -12.16 4.38 -9.65
CA LEU A 108 -12.33 3.74 -10.95
C LEU A 108 -13.79 3.38 -11.23
N GLY A 109 -14.58 3.14 -10.18
CA GLY A 109 -16.00 2.83 -10.31
C GLY A 109 -16.59 2.18 -9.05
N ILE A 110 -17.90 1.95 -9.14
CA ILE A 110 -18.71 1.29 -8.13
C ILE A 110 -19.21 -0.01 -8.74
N GLU A 111 -19.05 -1.12 -8.03
CA GLU A 111 -19.42 -2.44 -8.53
C GLU A 111 -20.23 -3.21 -7.48
N LYS A 112 -21.22 -3.99 -7.94
CA LYS A 112 -21.88 -5.00 -7.08
C LYS A 112 -21.15 -6.33 -7.24
N ARG A 113 -20.69 -6.89 -6.13
CA ARG A 113 -20.03 -8.20 -6.11
C ARG A 113 -20.75 -9.16 -5.18
N GLU A 114 -20.95 -10.39 -5.66
CA GLU A 114 -21.60 -11.44 -4.89
C GLU A 114 -20.86 -11.68 -3.56
N GLY A 115 -21.60 -11.78 -2.47
CA GLY A 115 -21.06 -11.97 -1.12
C GLY A 115 -20.42 -10.71 -0.49
N LEU A 116 -20.01 -9.71 -1.30
CA LEU A 116 -19.38 -8.49 -0.82
C LEU A 116 -20.31 -7.27 -0.81
N GLY A 117 -21.43 -7.33 -1.56
CA GLY A 117 -22.31 -6.18 -1.75
C GLY A 117 -21.70 -5.16 -2.72
N THR A 118 -22.02 -3.87 -2.51
CA THR A 118 -21.44 -2.78 -3.30
C THR A 118 -20.05 -2.45 -2.79
N VAL A 119 -19.08 -2.40 -3.72
CA VAL A 119 -17.67 -2.13 -3.46
C VAL A 119 -17.20 -0.95 -4.31
N LEU A 120 -16.16 -0.24 -3.86
CA LEU A 120 -15.49 0.78 -4.66
C LEU A 120 -14.22 0.18 -5.27
N ARG A 121 -14.07 0.29 -6.59
CA ARG A 121 -12.82 -0.03 -7.27
C ARG A 121 -11.97 1.23 -7.36
N VAL A 122 -10.76 1.16 -6.83
CA VAL A 122 -9.83 2.30 -6.73
C VAL A 122 -8.48 1.95 -7.31
N ALA A 123 -7.70 2.98 -7.69
CA ALA A 123 -6.33 2.82 -8.17
C ALA A 123 -5.34 3.64 -7.35
N GLY A 124 -4.09 3.16 -7.29
CA GLY A 124 -2.99 3.84 -6.65
C GLY A 124 -2.98 3.74 -5.12
N ALA A 125 -3.65 2.76 -4.53
CA ALA A 125 -3.62 2.56 -3.08
C ALA A 125 -2.26 2.04 -2.61
N ASP A 126 -1.81 2.55 -1.46
CA ASP A 126 -0.57 2.19 -0.75
C ASP A 126 -0.87 1.43 0.55
N LEU A 127 -1.85 0.54 0.52
CA LEU A 127 -2.35 -0.19 1.67
C LEU A 127 -2.14 -1.71 1.49
N MET A 128 -1.77 -2.37 2.59
CA MET A 128 -1.73 -3.83 2.68
C MET A 128 -3.15 -4.41 2.64
N ASP A 129 -3.29 -5.62 2.11
CA ASP A 129 -4.57 -6.34 2.11
C ASP A 129 -5.18 -6.45 3.50
N GLY A 130 -6.49 -6.28 3.61
CA GLY A 130 -7.22 -6.31 4.88
C GLY A 130 -7.09 -5.06 5.76
N THR A 131 -6.30 -4.05 5.36
CA THR A 131 -6.15 -2.80 6.14
C THR A 131 -7.51 -2.16 6.44
N PRO A 132 -7.81 -1.84 7.73
CA PRO A 132 -9.07 -1.22 8.11
C PRO A 132 -9.13 0.24 7.69
N ILE A 133 -10.26 0.64 7.10
CA ILE A 133 -10.61 2.01 6.71
C ILE A 133 -11.66 2.52 7.66
N TYR A 134 -11.44 3.72 8.20
CA TYR A 134 -12.29 4.37 9.19
C TYR A 134 -13.17 5.46 8.61
N ASP A 135 -12.72 6.10 7.50
CA ASP A 135 -13.50 7.13 6.83
C ASP A 135 -13.09 7.24 5.36
N ILE A 136 -14.03 7.68 4.53
CA ILE A 136 -13.84 7.95 3.11
C ILE A 136 -14.43 9.34 2.84
N LYS A 137 -13.60 10.24 2.29
CA LYS A 137 -14.02 11.58 1.90
C LYS A 137 -13.71 11.83 0.43
N PRO A 138 -14.57 12.56 -0.30
CA PRO A 138 -14.22 12.99 -1.63
C PRO A 138 -13.01 13.95 -1.59
N TYR A 139 -12.12 13.85 -2.58
CA TYR A 139 -11.07 14.85 -2.80
C TYR A 139 -11.67 16.07 -3.49
N ILE A 140 -11.44 17.24 -2.91
CA ILE A 140 -11.97 18.52 -3.38
C ILE A 140 -10.82 19.36 -3.96
N PRO A 141 -10.65 19.45 -5.30
CA PRO A 141 -9.46 20.05 -5.91
C PRO A 141 -9.14 21.47 -5.46
N TYR A 142 -10.14 22.32 -5.31
CA TYR A 142 -9.91 23.72 -4.90
C TYR A 142 -9.50 23.87 -3.42
N ALA A 143 -9.73 22.85 -2.59
CA ALA A 143 -9.41 22.85 -1.16
C ALA A 143 -8.19 22.01 -0.83
N ASP A 144 -7.99 20.88 -1.53
CA ASP A 144 -6.98 19.88 -1.19
C ASP A 144 -5.70 19.99 -2.03
N CYS A 145 -5.76 20.70 -3.19
CA CYS A 145 -4.60 20.87 -4.06
C CYS A 145 -3.82 22.12 -3.70
N HIS A 146 -2.54 21.95 -3.36
CA HIS A 146 -1.60 23.02 -3.02
C HIS A 146 -0.34 22.91 -3.91
N PRO A 147 -0.37 23.40 -5.16
CA PRO A 147 0.75 23.27 -6.09
C PRO A 147 2.05 23.96 -5.60
N GLU A 148 1.90 24.99 -4.75
CA GLU A 148 2.99 25.74 -4.14
C GLU A 148 3.59 25.09 -2.88
N ALA A 149 3.03 23.95 -2.42
CA ALA A 149 3.44 23.32 -1.16
C ALA A 149 4.89 22.82 -1.23
N SER A 150 5.64 23.05 -0.15
CA SER A 150 7.00 22.52 0.01
C SER A 150 6.97 21.10 0.57
N GLY A 151 7.66 20.16 -0.08
CA GLY A 151 7.79 18.76 0.32
C GLY A 151 8.78 18.49 1.46
N GLY A 152 9.47 19.50 2.00
CA GLY A 152 10.46 19.36 3.05
C GLY A 152 11.61 18.42 2.63
N PHE A 153 11.87 17.36 3.44
CA PHE A 153 12.90 16.35 3.14
C PHE A 153 12.47 15.36 2.04
N ALA A 154 11.26 15.47 1.52
CA ALA A 154 10.70 14.57 0.50
C ALA A 154 10.11 15.39 -0.68
N PRO A 155 10.97 16.15 -1.44
CA PRO A 155 10.49 17.05 -2.49
C PRO A 155 9.92 16.30 -3.72
N ASP A 156 10.33 15.06 -3.92
CA ASP A 156 9.94 14.23 -5.07
C ASP A 156 9.74 12.75 -4.69
N SER A 157 9.33 11.90 -5.63
CA SER A 157 9.18 10.45 -5.42
C SER A 157 10.51 9.69 -5.41
N GLY A 158 11.61 10.29 -5.84
CA GLY A 158 12.92 9.68 -6.03
C GLY A 158 13.11 9.10 -7.45
N ALA A 159 14.33 8.62 -7.70
CA ALA A 159 14.67 7.96 -8.96
C ALA A 159 13.91 6.62 -9.08
N ARG A 160 13.57 6.26 -10.32
CA ARG A 160 12.98 4.95 -10.66
C ARG A 160 14.04 4.02 -11.22
N LEU A 161 13.92 2.73 -10.91
CA LEU A 161 14.74 1.68 -11.51
C LEU A 161 14.18 1.29 -12.88
N THR A 162 15.07 0.87 -13.77
CA THR A 162 14.71 0.12 -14.97
C THR A 162 14.37 -1.32 -14.58
N VAL A 163 13.20 -1.82 -14.96
CA VAL A 163 12.77 -3.17 -14.62
C VAL A 163 12.92 -4.07 -15.84
N GLU A 164 13.67 -5.14 -15.70
CA GLU A 164 13.86 -6.18 -16.69
C GLU A 164 13.35 -7.51 -16.16
N TYR A 165 12.88 -8.38 -17.04
CA TYR A 165 12.44 -9.73 -16.70
C TYR A 165 13.33 -10.76 -17.36
N ALA A 166 13.77 -11.76 -16.60
CA ALA A 166 14.42 -12.93 -17.19
C ALA A 166 13.48 -13.63 -18.20
N ALA A 167 14.03 -14.33 -19.14
CA ALA A 167 13.27 -14.97 -20.22
C ALA A 167 12.12 -15.85 -19.68
N GLY A 168 10.90 -15.62 -20.14
CA GLY A 168 9.69 -16.37 -19.78
C GLY A 168 9.12 -16.06 -18.39
N VAL A 169 9.68 -15.09 -17.64
CA VAL A 169 9.20 -14.76 -16.29
C VAL A 169 7.99 -13.81 -16.35
N GLN A 170 8.00 -12.84 -17.26
CA GLN A 170 6.90 -11.87 -17.37
C GLN A 170 5.57 -12.55 -17.73
N GLU A 171 5.60 -13.62 -18.52
CA GLU A 171 4.44 -14.40 -18.93
C GLU A 171 3.79 -15.16 -17.77
N ARG A 172 4.54 -15.43 -16.70
CA ARG A 172 4.01 -16.05 -15.47
C ARG A 172 3.18 -15.09 -14.63
N VAL A 173 3.39 -13.79 -14.80
CA VAL A 173 2.57 -12.75 -14.16
C VAL A 173 1.26 -12.60 -14.93
N PRO A 174 0.08 -12.65 -14.26
CA PRO A 174 -1.20 -12.40 -14.91
C PRO A 174 -1.18 -11.08 -15.69
N GLU A 175 -1.67 -11.07 -16.91
CA GLU A 175 -1.60 -9.94 -17.84
C GLU A 175 -2.06 -8.63 -17.18
N GLY A 176 -3.22 -8.65 -16.50
CA GLY A 176 -3.76 -7.47 -15.82
C GLY A 176 -2.97 -7.00 -14.58
N LYS A 177 -1.87 -7.70 -14.21
CA LYS A 177 -1.01 -7.35 -13.06
C LYS A 177 0.42 -6.95 -13.46
N ARG A 178 0.78 -7.09 -14.73
CA ARG A 178 2.16 -6.86 -15.20
C ARG A 178 2.59 -5.41 -15.03
N ASP A 179 1.77 -4.47 -15.45
CA ASP A 179 2.08 -3.04 -15.37
C ASP A 179 2.15 -2.58 -13.91
N ALA A 180 1.23 -3.05 -13.07
CA ALA A 180 1.22 -2.78 -11.65
C ALA A 180 2.48 -3.31 -10.96
N LEU A 181 2.87 -4.57 -11.20
CA LEU A 181 4.10 -5.16 -10.67
C LEU A 181 5.34 -4.41 -11.14
N THR A 182 5.43 -4.10 -12.44
CA THR A 182 6.53 -3.33 -13.02
C THR A 182 6.62 -1.95 -12.36
N GLY A 183 5.50 -1.26 -12.17
CA GLY A 183 5.43 0.02 -11.48
C GLY A 183 5.91 -0.06 -10.02
N VAL A 184 5.53 -1.11 -9.29
CA VAL A 184 5.99 -1.37 -7.90
C VAL A 184 7.50 -1.57 -7.86
N LEU A 185 8.04 -2.43 -8.70
CA LEU A 185 9.47 -2.75 -8.76
C LEU A 185 10.31 -1.54 -9.19
N ALA A 186 9.82 -0.74 -10.13
CA ALA A 186 10.47 0.50 -10.56
C ALA A 186 10.65 1.53 -9.43
N ASN A 187 9.81 1.49 -8.39
CA ASN A 187 9.91 2.37 -7.22
C ASN A 187 10.88 1.88 -6.13
N ASP A 188 11.73 0.90 -6.44
CA ASP A 188 12.74 0.33 -5.55
C ASP A 188 12.17 -0.11 -4.18
N PRO A 189 11.61 -1.32 -4.10
CA PRO A 189 11.03 -1.83 -2.85
C PRO A 189 12.05 -2.11 -1.75
N ARG A 190 13.36 -2.10 -2.08
CA ARG A 190 14.43 -2.40 -1.11
C ARG A 190 14.53 -1.35 0.01
N PRO A 191 15.03 -1.75 1.19
CA PRO A 191 15.53 -0.79 2.16
C PRO A 191 16.70 0.03 1.55
N ARG A 192 16.63 1.36 1.63
CA ARG A 192 17.59 2.27 0.98
C ARG A 192 19.07 2.14 1.39
N TYR A 193 19.34 1.40 2.47
CA TYR A 193 20.71 1.15 2.95
C TYR A 193 21.31 -0.16 2.40
N GLN A 194 20.57 -0.89 1.56
CA GLN A 194 21.02 -2.14 0.98
C GLN A 194 21.45 -1.93 -0.48
N HIS A 195 22.73 -2.16 -0.75
CA HIS A 195 23.35 -1.96 -2.07
C HIS A 195 24.09 -3.22 -2.57
N ASP A 196 23.76 -4.39 -2.02
CA ASP A 196 24.37 -5.66 -2.44
C ASP A 196 23.67 -6.16 -3.71
N SER A 197 24.40 -6.10 -4.85
CA SER A 197 23.90 -6.54 -6.17
C SER A 197 23.72 -8.05 -6.29
N SER A 198 24.39 -8.84 -5.43
CA SER A 198 24.24 -10.30 -5.41
C SER A 198 23.03 -10.79 -4.62
N ARG A 199 22.42 -9.90 -3.83
CA ARG A 199 21.30 -10.26 -2.96
C ARG A 199 20.02 -10.46 -3.76
N VAL A 200 19.39 -11.61 -3.53
CA VAL A 200 18.04 -11.90 -4.02
C VAL A 200 17.01 -11.39 -3.00
N TYR A 201 16.07 -10.60 -3.47
CA TYR A 201 14.91 -10.14 -2.72
C TYR A 201 13.68 -10.92 -3.16
N ALA A 202 12.73 -11.12 -2.24
CA ALA A 202 11.44 -11.73 -2.54
C ALA A 202 10.31 -10.77 -2.15
N LEU A 203 9.34 -10.60 -3.05
CA LEU A 203 8.13 -9.79 -2.90
C LEU A 203 6.92 -10.67 -3.10
N GLU A 204 5.98 -10.65 -2.17
CA GLU A 204 4.67 -11.26 -2.35
C GLU A 204 3.72 -10.24 -3.02
N PHE A 205 3.20 -10.60 -4.19
CA PHE A 205 2.33 -9.73 -4.97
C PHE A 205 1.30 -10.53 -5.76
N ALA A 206 0.01 -10.23 -5.59
CA ALA A 206 -1.09 -10.86 -6.33
C ALA A 206 -1.08 -12.40 -6.27
N GLY A 207 -0.68 -12.99 -5.13
CA GLY A 207 -0.57 -14.44 -4.92
C GLY A 207 0.66 -15.09 -5.58
N LEU A 208 1.66 -14.27 -5.95
CA LEU A 208 2.95 -14.71 -6.47
C LEU A 208 4.07 -14.35 -5.50
N GLU A 209 5.05 -15.23 -5.36
CA GLU A 209 6.38 -14.88 -4.86
C GLU A 209 7.23 -14.41 -6.04
N VAL A 210 7.62 -13.15 -6.04
CA VAL A 210 8.43 -12.52 -7.08
C VAL A 210 9.84 -12.30 -6.55
N LYS A 211 10.84 -12.98 -7.15
CA LYS A 211 12.24 -12.82 -6.78
C LYS A 211 12.98 -11.92 -7.77
N PHE A 212 13.83 -11.05 -7.24
CA PHE A 212 14.55 -10.09 -8.04
C PHE A 212 15.91 -9.74 -7.43
N THR A 213 16.82 -9.25 -8.28
CA THR A 213 18.10 -8.65 -7.91
C THR A 213 18.13 -7.21 -8.40
N VAL A 214 19.06 -6.40 -7.86
CA VAL A 214 19.25 -5.01 -8.35
C VAL A 214 20.73 -4.71 -8.45
N ASP A 215 21.16 -4.33 -9.65
CA ASP A 215 22.52 -3.87 -9.93
C ASP A 215 22.46 -2.46 -10.53
N GLY A 216 23.09 -1.51 -9.84
CA GLY A 216 22.97 -0.10 -10.19
C GLY A 216 21.53 0.38 -10.18
N ASP A 217 21.04 0.83 -11.35
CA ASP A 217 19.68 1.32 -11.60
C ASP A 217 18.78 0.28 -12.32
N VAL A 218 19.28 -0.95 -12.50
CA VAL A 218 18.54 -2.05 -13.15
C VAL A 218 18.07 -3.06 -12.11
N LEU A 219 16.76 -3.32 -12.08
CA LEU A 219 16.14 -4.40 -11.32
C LEU A 219 15.79 -5.53 -12.27
N THR A 220 16.32 -6.72 -12.02
CA THR A 220 16.04 -7.92 -12.82
C THR A 220 15.15 -8.88 -12.04
N VAL A 221 13.94 -9.13 -12.55
CA VAL A 221 13.03 -10.16 -12.02
C VAL A 221 13.49 -11.52 -12.51
N ILE A 222 13.89 -12.39 -11.57
CA ILE A 222 14.47 -13.70 -11.86
C ILE A 222 13.46 -14.85 -11.78
N SER A 223 12.39 -14.69 -10.97
CA SER A 223 11.27 -15.63 -10.93
C SER A 223 9.98 -14.96 -10.48
N ALA A 224 8.83 -15.53 -10.91
CA ALA A 224 7.49 -15.21 -10.42
C ALA A 224 6.74 -16.54 -10.35
N GLU A 225 6.48 -17.02 -9.14
CA GLU A 225 5.90 -18.34 -8.90
C GLU A 225 4.69 -18.21 -7.97
N LYS A 226 3.69 -19.07 -8.15
CA LYS A 226 2.55 -19.09 -7.22
C LYS A 226 3.06 -19.45 -5.84
N GLU A 227 2.59 -18.71 -4.84
CA GLU A 227 2.87 -19.04 -3.45
C GLU A 227 2.31 -20.43 -3.14
N GLU A 228 3.17 -21.38 -2.76
CA GLU A 228 2.71 -22.65 -2.22
C GLU A 228 2.05 -22.38 -0.88
N ALA A 229 0.76 -22.73 -0.76
CA ALA A 229 0.08 -22.66 0.52
C ALA A 229 0.89 -23.46 1.54
N SER A 230 1.60 -22.77 2.43
CA SER A 230 2.30 -23.41 3.54
C SER A 230 1.25 -24.06 4.41
N TYR A 231 1.17 -25.39 4.35
CA TYR A 231 0.40 -26.22 5.26
C TYR A 231 1.00 -26.00 6.66
N VAL A 232 0.44 -25.09 7.42
CA VAL A 232 0.69 -25.00 8.86
C VAL A 232 -0.01 -26.21 9.45
N GLY A 233 0.74 -27.29 9.58
CA GLY A 233 0.31 -28.49 10.31
C GLY A 233 0.02 -28.08 11.75
N ASP A 234 -1.24 -28.25 12.10
CA ASP A 234 -1.75 -28.09 13.46
C ASP A 234 -1.27 -29.30 14.30
N ASP A 235 -0.02 -29.25 14.75
CA ASP A 235 0.56 -30.22 15.69
C ASP A 235 0.64 -29.58 17.07
N LYS A 236 -0.52 -29.34 17.68
CA LYS A 236 -0.65 -29.19 19.13
C LYS A 236 -1.28 -30.44 19.71
N GLN A 237 -0.46 -31.46 20.00
CA GLN A 237 -0.83 -32.46 20.98
C GLN A 237 -0.83 -31.85 22.39
N PRO A 238 -1.87 -32.10 23.19
CA PRO A 238 -1.90 -31.62 24.59
C PRO A 238 -1.04 -32.54 25.48
N ARG A 239 -0.26 -31.92 26.33
CA ARG A 239 0.21 -32.52 27.58
C ARG A 239 -0.22 -31.65 28.75
#